data_1505616f27c2a2d7dadcd4b3734730da
#
_entry.id   1505616f27c2a2d7dadcd4b3734730da
#
_cell.length_a   1.000
_cell.length_b   1.000
_cell.length_c   1.000
_cell.angle_alpha   90.00
_cell.angle_beta   90.00
_cell.angle_gamma   90.00
#
_symmetry.space_group_name_H-M   'P 1'
#
loop_
_entity.id
_entity.type
_entity.pdbx_description
1 polymer ?
#
loop_
_entity_poly.entity_id
_entity_poly.type
_entity_poly.pdbx_seq_one_letter_code
_entity_poly.pdbx_strand_id
1 'polypeptide(L)'
;TADIDFTKEEPSAVLNYNVEIKGKDYNNITCKVELFDEEGTKLSETEGSEGTFEISNVRLWQPLNAYLYKIKVTAGQDVYTLPYGVRSVRVDGTKFLINEKPFYFKGYGKHEDTFPNGRGINLPMNTKDISIMKWQHANSFRTSHYPYSEEMMRLCDEEGIVVIDETTAVGVNLQFGGGANFGGERIGTFDKEHGVQTQEHHKDVIRDLISRDKNHACVVMWSIANEPDSAAEGAYDYFKPLYDLARELDPQKRPCTLVSVQGTTADTDCSSQLSDVICLNRYYGWYFGGPDL
;
A
#
# COMPACT_ATOMS: atom_id res chain seq x y z
N THR A 1 7.41 6.50 11.90
CA THR A 1 6.07 6.21 12.46
C THR A 1 5.58 7.36 13.32
N ALA A 2 4.28 7.43 13.57
CA ALA A 2 3.68 8.42 14.44
C ALA A 2 2.76 7.75 15.47
N ASP A 3 3.00 8.05 16.75
CA ASP A 3 2.13 7.66 17.85
C ASP A 3 1.22 8.86 18.19
N ILE A 4 -0.08 8.72 17.96
CA ILE A 4 -1.03 9.83 18.05
C ILE A 4 -1.90 9.66 19.30
N ASP A 5 -1.96 10.71 20.12
CA ASP A 5 -2.85 10.81 21.27
C ASP A 5 -4.16 11.50 20.87
N PHE A 6 -5.23 10.73 20.74
CA PHE A 6 -6.59 11.18 20.41
C PHE A 6 -7.43 11.47 21.65
N THR A 7 -6.87 11.40 22.86
CA THR A 7 -7.63 11.63 24.10
C THR A 7 -7.92 13.12 24.34
N LYS A 8 -7.18 14.00 23.66
CA LYS A 8 -7.31 15.44 23.75
C LYS A 8 -8.22 15.98 22.66
N GLU A 9 -8.82 17.14 22.89
CA GLU A 9 -9.63 17.84 21.88
C GLU A 9 -8.80 18.18 20.64
N GLU A 10 -7.57 18.65 20.86
CA GLU A 10 -6.55 18.81 19.83
C GLU A 10 -5.52 17.68 19.99
N PRO A 11 -5.43 16.75 19.04
CA PRO A 11 -4.52 15.60 19.14
C PRO A 11 -3.06 16.04 19.15
N SER A 12 -2.22 15.27 19.82
CA SER A 12 -0.76 15.40 19.79
C SER A 12 -0.14 14.14 19.20
N ALA A 13 1.08 14.23 18.69
CA ALA A 13 1.80 13.08 18.16
C ALA A 13 3.26 13.08 18.59
N VAL A 14 3.79 11.87 18.75
CA VAL A 14 5.23 11.61 18.79
C VAL A 14 5.62 10.96 17.48
N LEU A 15 6.46 11.64 16.71
CA LEU A 15 6.93 11.19 15.41
C LEU A 15 8.30 10.53 15.61
N ASN A 16 8.41 9.23 15.37
CA ASN A 16 9.65 8.47 15.47
C ASN A 16 10.28 8.33 14.08
N TYR A 17 11.57 8.61 13.97
CA TYR A 17 12.32 8.44 12.73
C TYR A 17 13.56 7.56 12.93
N ASN A 18 13.94 6.89 11.84
CA ASN A 18 15.19 6.17 11.69
C ASN A 18 15.74 6.46 10.30
N VAL A 19 17.00 6.90 10.21
CA VAL A 19 17.71 7.20 8.96
C VAL A 19 18.79 6.17 8.74
N GLU A 20 18.68 5.41 7.69
CA GLU A 20 19.72 4.49 7.27
C GLU A 20 20.72 5.21 6.35
N ILE A 21 21.97 5.29 6.78
CA ILE A 21 23.07 5.91 6.03
C ILE A 21 23.93 4.80 5.43
N LYS A 22 24.08 4.80 4.12
CA LYS A 22 24.93 3.85 3.39
C LYS A 22 26.03 4.58 2.62
N GLY A 23 27.20 3.98 2.55
CA GLY A 23 28.32 4.53 1.79
C GLY A 23 29.68 4.25 2.42
N LYS A 24 30.73 4.82 1.82
CA LYS A 24 32.06 4.75 2.38
C LYS A 24 32.17 5.67 3.61
N ASP A 25 32.76 5.15 4.70
CA ASP A 25 32.98 5.89 5.96
C ASP A 25 31.68 6.41 6.63
N TYR A 26 30.53 5.77 6.38
CA TYR A 26 29.20 6.19 6.88
C TYR A 26 29.13 6.34 8.41
N ASN A 27 29.96 5.62 9.17
CA ASN A 27 29.99 5.69 10.65
C ASN A 27 30.46 7.05 11.18
N ASN A 28 31.11 7.88 10.35
CA ASN A 28 31.64 9.18 10.71
C ASN A 28 30.76 10.34 10.19
N ILE A 29 29.62 10.04 9.59
CA ILE A 29 28.72 11.04 9.03
C ILE A 29 27.76 11.52 10.10
N THR A 30 27.77 12.83 10.36
CA THR A 30 26.77 13.47 11.21
C THR A 30 25.43 13.50 10.48
N CYS A 31 24.38 13.05 11.14
CA CYS A 31 23.02 13.12 10.64
C CYS A 31 22.26 14.20 11.43
N LYS A 32 21.59 15.09 10.72
CA LYS A 32 20.69 16.09 11.28
C LYS A 32 19.32 15.91 10.64
N VAL A 33 18.27 15.89 11.45
CA VAL A 33 16.89 15.80 10.99
C VAL A 33 16.11 17.01 11.48
N GLU A 34 15.41 17.67 10.55
CA GLU A 34 14.62 18.87 10.80
C GLU A 34 13.17 18.61 10.40
N LEU A 35 12.24 19.03 11.25
CA LEU A 35 10.80 18.96 10.99
C LEU A 35 10.27 20.35 10.67
N PHE A 36 9.50 20.44 9.59
CA PHE A 36 8.82 21.66 9.16
C PHE A 36 7.32 21.41 9.01
N ASP A 37 6.52 22.48 9.18
CA ASP A 37 5.13 22.47 8.78
C ASP A 37 4.98 22.54 7.26
N GLU A 38 3.75 22.51 6.78
CA GLU A 38 3.42 22.58 5.35
C GLU A 38 3.87 23.92 4.73
N GLU A 39 3.77 25.00 5.50
CA GLU A 39 4.14 26.36 5.11
C GLU A 39 5.68 26.55 5.05
N GLY A 40 6.45 25.60 5.60
CA GLY A 40 7.90 25.61 5.62
C GLY A 40 8.50 26.28 6.87
N THR A 41 7.70 26.47 7.91
CA THR A 41 8.21 26.92 9.23
C THR A 41 8.87 25.76 9.95
N LYS A 42 10.09 25.95 10.41
CA LYS A 42 10.78 24.92 11.18
C LYS A 42 10.15 24.77 12.58
N LEU A 43 9.68 23.56 12.87
CA LEU A 43 9.06 23.22 14.14
C LEU A 43 10.06 22.64 15.14
N SER A 44 10.99 21.82 14.68
CA SER A 44 11.95 21.14 15.55
C SER A 44 13.17 20.66 14.75
N GLU A 45 14.26 20.33 15.46
CA GLU A 45 15.43 19.66 14.89
C GLU A 45 16.10 18.75 15.93
N THR A 46 16.72 17.69 15.44
CA THR A 46 17.51 16.75 16.25
C THR A 46 18.78 16.33 15.52
N GLU A 47 19.79 15.89 16.26
CA GLU A 47 20.98 15.25 15.71
C GLU A 47 20.91 13.74 15.98
N GLY A 48 21.42 12.96 15.06
CA GLY A 48 21.44 11.50 15.11
C GLY A 48 20.61 10.86 14.02
N SER A 49 20.90 9.60 13.74
CA SER A 49 20.17 8.78 12.76
C SER A 49 18.83 8.24 13.28
N GLU A 50 18.61 8.31 14.58
CA GLU A 50 17.36 7.92 15.24
C GLU A 50 16.93 9.03 16.21
N GLY A 51 15.62 9.22 16.31
CA GLY A 51 15.09 10.22 17.23
C GLY A 51 13.58 10.39 17.11
N THR A 52 13.09 11.39 17.85
CA THR A 52 11.67 11.68 17.94
C THR A 52 11.40 13.17 17.81
N PHE A 53 10.20 13.53 17.31
CA PHE A 53 9.64 14.86 17.38
C PHE A 53 8.31 14.81 18.12
N GLU A 54 8.13 15.68 19.08
CA GLU A 54 6.84 15.91 19.72
C GLU A 54 6.11 17.04 18.98
N ILE A 55 4.87 16.75 18.56
CA ILE A 55 4.02 17.72 17.86
C ILE A 55 2.76 17.91 18.69
N SER A 56 2.66 19.08 19.32
CA SER A 56 1.42 19.52 19.97
C SER A 56 0.46 20.03 18.90
N ASN A 57 -0.85 19.75 19.05
CA ASN A 57 -1.89 20.17 18.10
C ASN A 57 -1.56 19.71 16.68
N VAL A 58 -1.29 18.40 16.54
CA VAL A 58 -0.89 17.81 15.27
C VAL A 58 -1.99 17.95 14.22
N ARG A 59 -1.64 18.48 13.06
CA ARG A 59 -2.52 18.49 11.90
C ARG A 59 -2.39 17.14 11.19
N LEU A 60 -3.50 16.40 11.16
CA LEU A 60 -3.53 15.06 10.60
C LEU A 60 -3.70 15.09 9.09
N TRP A 61 -3.02 14.20 8.39
CA TRP A 61 -3.37 13.85 7.03
C TRP A 61 -4.74 13.17 7.03
N GLN A 62 -5.67 13.66 6.22
CA GLN A 62 -7.02 13.12 6.12
C GLN A 62 -7.40 12.86 4.65
N PRO A 63 -8.22 11.85 4.38
CA PRO A 63 -8.76 11.64 3.04
C PRO A 63 -9.41 12.91 2.49
N LEU A 64 -9.02 13.29 1.27
CA LEU A 64 -9.47 14.50 0.54
C LEU A 64 -9.18 15.84 1.25
N ASN A 65 -8.45 15.83 2.34
CA ASN A 65 -8.03 17.01 3.09
C ASN A 65 -6.63 16.74 3.70
N ALA A 66 -5.67 16.58 2.81
CA ALA A 66 -4.30 16.26 3.17
C ALA A 66 -3.61 17.40 3.90
N TYR A 67 -2.75 17.05 4.84
CA TYR A 67 -1.75 17.93 5.41
C TYR A 67 -0.42 17.19 5.49
N LEU A 68 0.66 17.80 4.99
CA LEU A 68 1.97 17.18 4.91
C LEU A 68 3.03 18.02 5.61
N TYR A 69 3.60 17.47 6.67
CA TYR A 69 4.85 17.96 7.23
C TYR A 69 5.99 17.68 6.26
N LYS A 70 7.11 18.38 6.44
CA LYS A 70 8.35 18.12 5.70
C LYS A 70 9.43 17.68 6.68
N ILE A 71 9.99 16.52 6.45
CA ILE A 71 11.13 15.98 7.20
C ILE A 71 12.36 16.15 6.31
N LYS A 72 13.29 17.01 6.73
CA LYS A 72 14.56 17.23 6.03
C LYS A 72 15.67 16.51 6.75
N VAL A 73 16.31 15.60 6.05
CA VAL A 73 17.48 14.86 6.52
C VAL A 73 18.73 15.42 5.86
N THR A 74 19.75 15.75 6.66
CA THR A 74 21.07 16.14 6.19
C THR A 74 22.07 15.13 6.74
N ALA A 75 22.77 14.41 5.86
CA ALA A 75 23.81 13.45 6.22
C ALA A 75 25.10 13.80 5.46
N GLY A 76 26.04 14.45 6.13
CA GLY A 76 27.23 15.00 5.49
C GLY A 76 26.88 16.08 4.46
N GLN A 77 27.10 15.77 3.18
CA GLN A 77 26.74 16.68 2.05
C GLN A 77 25.39 16.33 1.42
N ASP A 78 24.81 15.15 1.73
CA ASP A 78 23.54 14.73 1.20
C ASP A 78 22.39 15.36 1.95
N VAL A 79 21.40 15.85 1.19
CA VAL A 79 20.18 16.43 1.73
C VAL A 79 18.98 15.78 1.05
N TYR A 80 18.07 15.25 1.86
CA TYR A 80 16.81 14.68 1.39
C TYR A 80 15.63 15.29 2.15
N THR A 81 14.57 15.63 1.45
CA THR A 81 13.33 16.13 2.06
C THR A 81 12.18 15.23 1.72
N LEU A 82 11.53 14.68 2.74
CA LEU A 82 10.39 13.78 2.63
C LEU A 82 9.13 14.52 3.08
N PRO A 83 8.08 14.65 2.24
CA PRO A 83 6.75 14.99 2.72
C PRO A 83 6.20 13.84 3.56
N TYR A 84 5.59 14.15 4.70
CA TYR A 84 5.09 13.14 5.64
C TYR A 84 3.74 13.52 6.21
N GLY A 85 2.71 12.70 5.95
CA GLY A 85 1.39 12.86 6.53
C GLY A 85 1.24 12.05 7.81
N VAL A 86 0.93 12.73 8.91
CA VAL A 86 0.67 12.09 10.20
C VAL A 86 -0.76 11.56 10.22
N ARG A 87 -0.92 10.25 10.35
CA ARG A 87 -2.24 9.60 10.43
C ARG A 87 -2.14 8.25 11.13
N SER A 88 -3.27 7.74 11.64
CA SER A 88 -3.42 6.35 12.07
C SER A 88 -4.29 5.58 11.10
N VAL A 89 -4.02 4.27 10.99
CA VAL A 89 -4.82 3.31 10.21
C VAL A 89 -4.98 2.03 11.03
N ARG A 90 -6.20 1.55 11.17
CA ARG A 90 -6.47 0.26 11.80
C ARG A 90 -7.82 -0.32 11.38
N VAL A 91 -7.98 -1.61 11.61
CA VAL A 91 -9.26 -2.31 11.49
C VAL A 91 -9.80 -2.57 12.90
N ASP A 92 -11.09 -2.32 13.08
CA ASP A 92 -11.81 -2.56 14.32
C ASP A 92 -13.11 -3.30 14.02
N GLY A 93 -13.08 -4.62 14.22
CA GLY A 93 -14.17 -5.49 13.82
C GLY A 93 -14.45 -5.39 12.32
N THR A 94 -15.59 -4.85 11.95
CA THR A 94 -15.99 -4.65 10.54
C THR A 94 -15.72 -3.23 10.02
N LYS A 95 -15.03 -2.39 10.79
CA LYS A 95 -14.78 -0.99 10.43
C LYS A 95 -13.32 -0.80 10.07
N PHE A 96 -13.09 -0.14 8.95
CA PHE A 96 -11.78 0.41 8.60
C PHE A 96 -11.71 1.84 9.13
N LEU A 97 -10.69 2.15 9.92
CA LEU A 97 -10.56 3.44 10.57
C LEU A 97 -9.31 4.16 10.06
N ILE A 98 -9.48 5.45 9.74
CA ILE A 98 -8.40 6.41 9.53
C ILE A 98 -8.58 7.53 10.56
N ASN A 99 -7.54 7.80 11.37
CA ASN A 99 -7.61 8.77 12.46
C ASN A 99 -8.80 8.51 13.39
N GLU A 100 -9.02 7.26 13.78
CA GLU A 100 -10.12 6.78 14.63
C GLU A 100 -11.53 7.01 14.06
N LYS A 101 -11.64 7.48 12.82
CA LYS A 101 -12.92 7.71 12.14
C LYS A 101 -13.20 6.62 11.11
N PRO A 102 -14.44 6.10 11.05
CA PRO A 102 -14.81 5.14 10.01
C PRO A 102 -14.56 5.70 8.60
N PHE A 103 -13.83 4.94 7.80
CA PHE A 103 -13.57 5.27 6.41
C PHE A 103 -14.32 4.30 5.50
N TYR A 104 -15.00 4.83 4.50
CA TYR A 104 -15.67 4.05 3.48
C TYR A 104 -14.98 4.25 2.13
N PHE A 105 -14.45 3.17 1.57
CA PHE A 105 -13.77 3.18 0.28
C PHE A 105 -14.79 3.42 -0.85
N LYS A 106 -14.70 4.56 -1.50
CA LYS A 106 -15.43 4.91 -2.72
C LYS A 106 -14.43 4.98 -3.86
N GLY A 107 -14.13 3.84 -4.44
CA GLY A 107 -13.04 3.77 -5.40
C GLY A 107 -13.11 2.53 -6.29
N TYR A 108 -12.02 2.27 -6.96
CA TYR A 108 -11.93 1.20 -7.95
C TYR A 108 -10.48 0.71 -8.10
N GLY A 109 -10.29 -0.44 -8.77
CA GLY A 109 -8.98 -0.81 -9.31
C GLY A 109 -8.64 0.11 -10.47
N LYS A 110 -7.49 0.78 -10.39
CA LYS A 110 -7.00 1.68 -11.42
C LYS A 110 -5.88 1.00 -12.20
N HIS A 111 -5.60 1.43 -13.42
CA HIS A 111 -4.36 1.14 -14.13
C HIS A 111 -3.56 2.41 -14.37
N GLU A 112 -2.22 2.32 -14.38
CA GLU A 112 -1.32 3.45 -14.64
C GLU A 112 -0.93 3.52 -16.14
N ASP A 113 -1.84 3.14 -17.01
CA ASP A 113 -1.62 3.21 -18.46
C ASP A 113 -2.23 4.47 -19.05
N THR A 114 -1.51 5.10 -19.96
CA THR A 114 -2.01 6.29 -20.67
C THR A 114 -1.72 6.19 -22.16
N PHE A 115 -2.60 6.76 -22.98
CA PHE A 115 -2.33 6.92 -24.39
C PHE A 115 -1.50 8.20 -24.62
N PRO A 116 -0.41 8.17 -25.41
CA PRO A 116 0.20 7.01 -26.11
C PRO A 116 1.34 6.34 -25.30
N ASN A 117 1.55 6.72 -24.05
CA ASN A 117 2.74 6.37 -23.28
C ASN A 117 2.72 4.94 -22.72
N GLY A 118 1.57 4.24 -22.73
CA GLY A 118 1.40 2.99 -22.00
C GLY A 118 1.70 3.20 -20.52
N ARG A 119 2.59 2.41 -19.94
CA ARG A 119 3.06 2.54 -18.53
C ARG A 119 4.18 3.56 -18.32
N GLY A 120 4.57 4.30 -19.36
CA GLY A 120 5.53 5.40 -19.20
C GLY A 120 4.93 6.51 -18.37
N ILE A 121 5.73 7.08 -17.44
CA ILE A 121 5.27 8.13 -16.52
C ILE A 121 4.75 9.33 -17.34
N ASN A 122 3.53 9.77 -16.99
CA ASN A 122 2.87 10.91 -17.59
C ASN A 122 2.18 11.75 -16.50
N LEU A 123 2.93 12.69 -15.91
CA LEU A 123 2.45 13.50 -14.78
C LEU A 123 1.17 14.29 -15.09
N PRO A 124 1.02 14.94 -16.28
CA PRO A 124 -0.25 15.59 -16.63
C PRO A 124 -1.44 14.63 -16.62
N MET A 125 -1.25 13.39 -17.07
CA MET A 125 -2.32 12.41 -17.05
C MET A 125 -2.61 11.89 -15.63
N ASN A 126 -1.59 11.72 -14.78
CA ASN A 126 -1.78 11.40 -13.38
C ASN A 126 -2.65 12.47 -12.68
N THR A 127 -2.33 13.74 -12.88
CA THR A 127 -3.13 14.86 -12.36
C THR A 127 -4.56 14.86 -12.90
N LYS A 128 -4.73 14.57 -14.19
CA LYS A 128 -6.05 14.45 -14.80
C LYS A 128 -6.87 13.31 -14.20
N ASP A 129 -6.24 12.15 -13.99
CA ASP A 129 -6.90 10.98 -13.39
C ASP A 129 -7.40 11.30 -11.98
N ILE A 130 -6.56 11.91 -11.14
CA ILE A 130 -6.96 12.31 -9.79
C ILE A 130 -8.10 13.35 -9.83
N SER A 131 -8.05 14.30 -10.77
CA SER A 131 -9.12 15.28 -10.97
C SER A 131 -10.44 14.62 -11.35
N ILE A 132 -10.42 13.60 -12.23
CA ILE A 132 -11.59 12.82 -12.62
C ILE A 132 -12.11 12.01 -11.43
N MET A 133 -11.22 11.39 -10.63
CA MET A 133 -11.60 10.67 -9.41
C MET A 133 -12.36 11.58 -8.46
N LYS A 134 -11.85 12.77 -8.18
CA LYS A 134 -12.51 13.77 -7.31
C LYS A 134 -13.85 14.20 -7.89
N TRP A 135 -13.93 14.44 -9.17
CA TRP A 135 -15.18 14.78 -9.86
C TRP A 135 -16.25 13.69 -9.75
N GLN A 136 -15.83 12.41 -9.77
CA GLN A 136 -16.70 11.25 -9.54
C GLN A 136 -17.02 11.01 -8.07
N HIS A 137 -16.53 11.85 -7.15
CA HIS A 137 -16.61 11.65 -5.70
C HIS A 137 -15.91 10.35 -5.22
N ALA A 138 -14.95 9.83 -5.98
CA ALA A 138 -14.07 8.76 -5.50
C ALA A 138 -13.03 9.33 -4.53
N ASN A 139 -12.67 8.51 -3.53
CA ASN A 139 -11.70 8.87 -2.49
C ASN A 139 -10.52 7.91 -2.41
N SER A 140 -10.55 6.83 -3.21
CA SER A 140 -9.58 5.74 -3.08
C SER A 140 -9.45 4.95 -4.37
N PHE A 141 -8.29 4.28 -4.53
CA PHE A 141 -8.10 3.27 -5.55
C PHE A 141 -7.13 2.17 -5.08
N ARG A 142 -7.12 1.06 -5.80
CA ARG A 142 -6.08 0.03 -5.69
C ARG A 142 -5.15 0.13 -6.88
N THR A 143 -3.84 0.00 -6.64
CA THR A 143 -2.81 0.02 -7.69
C THR A 143 -2.83 -1.29 -8.48
N SER A 144 -3.90 -1.54 -9.24
CA SER A 144 -4.08 -2.76 -10.03
C SER A 144 -3.09 -2.83 -11.19
N HIS A 145 -2.29 -3.81 -11.36
CA HIS A 145 -1.95 -4.94 -10.50
C HIS A 145 -0.43 -4.94 -10.33
N TYR A 146 0.14 -3.83 -9.91
CA TYR A 146 1.59 -3.59 -9.80
C TYR A 146 1.84 -2.28 -9.03
N PRO A 147 3.02 -2.11 -8.44
CA PRO A 147 3.41 -0.84 -7.82
C PRO A 147 3.38 0.31 -8.85
N TYR A 148 2.73 1.41 -8.50
CA TYR A 148 2.68 2.60 -9.35
C TYR A 148 3.92 3.47 -9.16
N SER A 149 4.07 4.50 -9.99
CA SER A 149 5.17 5.46 -9.87
C SER A 149 5.16 6.19 -8.52
N GLU A 150 6.34 6.54 -8.00
CA GLU A 150 6.43 7.37 -6.79
C GLU A 150 5.75 8.72 -6.98
N GLU A 151 5.75 9.26 -8.21
CA GLU A 151 5.07 10.50 -8.56
C GLU A 151 3.55 10.39 -8.37
N MET A 152 2.95 9.25 -8.74
CA MET A 152 1.53 9.01 -8.46
C MET A 152 1.29 8.90 -6.94
N MET A 153 2.16 8.21 -6.21
CA MET A 153 2.03 8.07 -4.76
C MET A 153 2.16 9.42 -4.05
N ARG A 154 3.12 10.26 -4.45
CA ARG A 154 3.26 11.64 -3.94
C ARG A 154 2.04 12.49 -4.25
N LEU A 155 1.51 12.41 -5.46
CA LEU A 155 0.28 13.11 -5.83
C LEU A 155 -0.91 12.65 -4.97
N CYS A 156 -1.01 11.36 -4.67
CA CYS A 156 -2.03 10.85 -3.76
C CYS A 156 -1.86 11.35 -2.32
N ASP A 157 -0.62 11.47 -1.84
CA ASP A 157 -0.35 12.09 -0.54
C ASP A 157 -0.83 13.54 -0.49
N GLU A 158 -0.51 14.33 -1.52
CA GLU A 158 -0.87 15.75 -1.64
C GLU A 158 -2.39 15.96 -1.77
N GLU A 159 -3.05 15.09 -2.53
CA GLU A 159 -4.47 15.21 -2.86
C GLU A 159 -5.41 14.48 -1.88
N GLY A 160 -4.84 13.76 -0.90
CA GLY A 160 -5.59 12.98 0.08
C GLY A 160 -6.33 11.79 -0.50
N ILE A 161 -5.82 11.19 -1.57
CA ILE A 161 -6.40 9.98 -2.15
C ILE A 161 -5.87 8.75 -1.43
N VAL A 162 -6.76 7.92 -0.95
CA VAL A 162 -6.41 6.70 -0.22
C VAL A 162 -6.03 5.59 -1.19
N VAL A 163 -4.94 4.90 -0.92
CA VAL A 163 -4.38 3.86 -1.80
C VAL A 163 -4.29 2.52 -1.08
N ILE A 164 -4.78 1.48 -1.76
CA ILE A 164 -4.43 0.08 -1.49
C ILE A 164 -3.30 -0.27 -2.44
N ASP A 165 -2.11 -0.47 -1.90
CA ASP A 165 -0.91 -0.66 -2.71
C ASP A 165 -0.64 -2.15 -2.96
N GLU A 166 -0.49 -2.54 -4.24
CA GLU A 166 -0.53 -3.93 -4.64
C GLU A 166 0.79 -4.39 -5.27
N THR A 167 1.19 -5.59 -4.90
CA THR A 167 2.33 -6.28 -5.54
C THR A 167 2.01 -6.70 -6.98
N THR A 168 3.04 -7.03 -7.76
CA THR A 168 2.89 -7.50 -9.16
C THR A 168 2.37 -8.95 -9.27
N ALA A 169 1.81 -9.52 -8.23
CA ALA A 169 1.31 -10.88 -8.20
C ALA A 169 -0.12 -10.98 -8.76
N VAL A 170 -0.26 -10.87 -10.06
CA VAL A 170 -1.53 -11.07 -10.78
C VAL A 170 -1.51 -12.41 -11.50
N GLY A 171 -2.63 -13.17 -11.38
CA GLY A 171 -2.77 -14.45 -12.07
C GLY A 171 -1.83 -15.55 -11.55
N VAL A 172 -1.50 -15.55 -10.27
CA VAL A 172 -0.83 -16.71 -9.60
C VAL A 172 -1.85 -17.85 -9.53
N ASN A 173 -2.22 -18.35 -10.71
CA ASN A 173 -3.27 -19.34 -10.92
C ASN A 173 -3.04 -20.03 -12.27
N LEU A 174 -2.54 -21.26 -12.25
CA LEU A 174 -2.29 -22.05 -13.46
C LEU A 174 -3.58 -22.49 -14.17
N GLN A 175 -4.74 -22.37 -13.52
CA GLN A 175 -6.05 -22.69 -14.11
C GLN A 175 -6.68 -21.47 -14.81
N PHE A 176 -6.14 -20.27 -14.60
CA PHE A 176 -6.66 -19.03 -15.15
C PHE A 176 -6.22 -18.87 -16.62
N GLY A 177 -7.16 -18.58 -17.50
CA GLY A 177 -6.83 -18.30 -18.89
C GLY A 177 -6.91 -19.50 -19.84
N GLY A 178 -7.53 -20.59 -19.42
CA GLY A 178 -7.84 -21.71 -20.33
C GLY A 178 -6.57 -22.31 -20.97
N GLY A 179 -5.53 -22.51 -20.15
CA GLY A 179 -4.34 -23.21 -20.60
C GLY A 179 -4.76 -24.43 -21.35
N ALA A 180 -4.41 -24.54 -22.63
CA ALA A 180 -4.78 -25.66 -23.47
C ALA A 180 -4.26 -26.94 -22.81
N ASN A 181 -5.15 -27.63 -22.11
CA ASN A 181 -4.87 -28.96 -21.61
C ASN A 181 -4.76 -29.89 -22.81
N PHE A 182 -3.57 -30.09 -23.31
CA PHE A 182 -3.29 -31.07 -24.36
C PHE A 182 -3.37 -32.51 -23.83
N GLY A 183 -4.36 -32.80 -22.95
CA GLY A 183 -4.63 -34.16 -22.47
C GLY A 183 -3.74 -34.66 -21.31
N GLY A 184 -3.01 -33.79 -20.63
CA GLY A 184 -2.24 -34.12 -19.44
C GLY A 184 -3.03 -33.96 -18.13
N GLU A 185 -2.51 -34.53 -17.04
CA GLU A 185 -3.04 -34.26 -15.70
C GLU A 185 -2.94 -32.76 -15.36
N ARG A 186 -3.96 -32.23 -14.69
CA ARG A 186 -3.93 -30.83 -14.23
C ARG A 186 -2.93 -30.69 -13.09
N ILE A 187 -1.91 -29.88 -13.31
CA ILE A 187 -0.94 -29.51 -12.26
C ILE A 187 -1.60 -28.51 -11.33
N GLY A 188 -1.55 -28.78 -10.03
CA GLY A 188 -2.00 -27.81 -9.02
C GLY A 188 -1.14 -26.55 -9.04
N THR A 189 -1.75 -25.37 -8.87
CA THR A 189 -1.02 -24.09 -8.93
C THR A 189 0.15 -24.03 -7.95
N PHE A 190 0.00 -24.60 -6.76
CA PHE A 190 1.05 -24.63 -5.73
C PHE A 190 1.66 -26.01 -5.53
N ASP A 191 1.61 -26.88 -6.57
CA ASP A 191 2.32 -28.14 -6.54
C ASP A 191 3.83 -27.90 -6.31
N LYS A 192 4.44 -28.71 -5.45
CA LYS A 192 5.83 -28.48 -5.00
C LYS A 192 6.87 -28.71 -6.09
N GLU A 193 6.59 -29.55 -7.08
CA GLU A 193 7.55 -29.90 -8.12
C GLU A 193 7.25 -29.18 -9.44
N HIS A 194 5.99 -29.03 -9.80
CA HIS A 194 5.56 -28.55 -11.12
C HIS A 194 4.71 -27.28 -11.07
N GLY A 195 4.31 -26.82 -9.89
CA GLY A 195 3.53 -25.60 -9.70
C GLY A 195 4.37 -24.34 -9.78
N VAL A 196 3.82 -23.25 -9.28
CA VAL A 196 4.46 -21.93 -9.24
C VAL A 196 5.62 -21.93 -8.24
N GLN A 197 6.84 -21.66 -8.72
CA GLN A 197 8.07 -21.64 -7.93
C GLN A 197 8.55 -20.22 -7.60
N THR A 198 7.63 -19.26 -7.46
CA THR A 198 7.97 -17.83 -7.35
C THR A 198 7.85 -17.26 -5.94
N GLN A 199 7.66 -18.08 -4.91
CA GLN A 199 7.41 -17.58 -3.54
C GLN A 199 8.55 -16.69 -3.02
N GLU A 200 9.81 -17.07 -3.21
CA GLU A 200 10.95 -16.26 -2.76
C GLU A 200 11.04 -14.93 -3.52
N HIS A 201 10.85 -14.94 -4.83
CA HIS A 201 10.76 -13.72 -5.62
C HIS A 201 9.58 -12.83 -5.19
N HIS A 202 8.44 -13.42 -4.84
CA HIS A 202 7.30 -12.69 -4.31
C HIS A 202 7.62 -12.00 -2.97
N LYS A 203 8.42 -12.65 -2.11
CA LYS A 203 8.94 -12.02 -0.90
C LYS A 203 9.83 -10.82 -1.22
N ASP A 204 10.67 -10.90 -2.24
CA ASP A 204 11.52 -9.77 -2.67
C ASP A 204 10.65 -8.61 -3.17
N VAL A 205 9.62 -8.88 -3.96
CA VAL A 205 8.66 -7.85 -4.40
C VAL A 205 7.99 -7.16 -3.21
N ILE A 206 7.60 -7.89 -2.17
CA ILE A 206 7.01 -7.32 -0.95
C ILE A 206 8.04 -6.44 -0.21
N ARG A 207 9.30 -6.88 -0.10
CA ARG A 207 10.39 -6.09 0.52
C ARG A 207 10.59 -4.77 -0.20
N ASP A 208 10.67 -4.81 -1.52
CA ASP A 208 10.89 -3.63 -2.34
C ASP A 208 9.71 -2.66 -2.26
N LEU A 209 8.47 -3.16 -2.39
CA LEU A 209 7.26 -2.36 -2.30
C LEU A 209 7.17 -1.63 -0.94
N ILE A 210 7.25 -2.36 0.17
CA ILE A 210 7.15 -1.77 1.50
C ILE A 210 8.32 -0.84 1.79
N SER A 211 9.54 -1.20 1.37
CA SER A 211 10.72 -0.35 1.56
C SER A 211 10.55 1.00 0.87
N ARG A 212 10.00 1.01 -0.34
CA ARG A 212 9.76 2.23 -1.13
C ARG A 212 8.61 3.06 -0.55
N ASP A 213 7.46 2.42 -0.28
CA ASP A 213 6.20 3.15 -0.10
C ASP A 213 5.72 3.26 1.37
N LYS A 214 6.48 2.70 2.32
CA LYS A 214 6.12 2.73 3.75
C LYS A 214 5.88 4.13 4.32
N ASN A 215 6.48 5.17 3.75
CA ASN A 215 6.37 6.55 4.23
C ASN A 215 5.24 7.36 3.57
N HIS A 216 4.58 6.82 2.54
CA HIS A 216 3.43 7.46 1.91
C HIS A 216 2.20 7.40 2.81
N ALA A 217 1.64 8.58 3.11
CA ALA A 217 0.43 8.69 3.94
C ALA A 217 -0.80 8.11 3.24
N CYS A 218 -0.86 8.20 1.92
CA CYS A 218 -1.95 7.67 1.10
C CYS A 218 -2.08 6.15 1.18
N VAL A 219 -0.97 5.42 1.39
CA VAL A 219 -0.98 3.95 1.49
C VAL A 219 -1.55 3.54 2.83
N VAL A 220 -2.71 2.90 2.83
CA VAL A 220 -3.42 2.47 4.05
C VAL A 220 -3.53 0.96 4.18
N MET A 221 -3.23 0.21 3.14
CA MET A 221 -3.32 -1.25 3.11
C MET A 221 -2.40 -1.83 2.05
N TRP A 222 -1.83 -3.00 2.31
CA TRP A 222 -1.01 -3.76 1.38
C TRP A 222 -1.83 -4.88 0.74
N SER A 223 -1.86 -4.97 -0.58
CA SER A 223 -2.47 -6.08 -1.32
C SER A 223 -1.38 -7.04 -1.80
N ILE A 224 -1.44 -8.28 -1.33
CA ILE A 224 -0.40 -9.29 -1.57
C ILE A 224 -0.52 -9.92 -2.96
N ALA A 225 -1.74 -10.05 -3.48
CA ALA A 225 -1.98 -10.62 -4.80
C ALA A 225 -3.37 -10.24 -5.34
N ASN A 226 -3.52 -10.30 -6.67
CA ASN A 226 -4.81 -10.22 -7.34
C ASN A 226 -5.18 -11.55 -7.98
N GLU A 227 -6.37 -12.02 -7.65
CA GLU A 227 -7.01 -13.22 -8.24
C GLU A 227 -6.12 -14.48 -8.29
N PRO A 228 -5.39 -14.78 -7.19
CA PRO A 228 -4.64 -16.02 -7.15
C PRO A 228 -5.58 -17.23 -7.04
N ASP A 229 -5.04 -18.42 -7.24
CA ASP A 229 -5.74 -19.69 -7.01
C ASP A 229 -5.86 -19.98 -5.50
N SER A 230 -6.60 -19.11 -4.80
CA SER A 230 -6.70 -19.13 -3.33
C SER A 230 -7.45 -20.34 -2.78
N ALA A 231 -8.14 -21.08 -3.65
CA ALA A 231 -8.83 -22.32 -3.32
C ALA A 231 -7.98 -23.58 -3.55
N ALA A 232 -6.82 -23.45 -4.19
CA ALA A 232 -5.97 -24.60 -4.47
C ALA A 232 -5.28 -25.15 -3.22
N GLU A 233 -5.03 -26.47 -3.25
CA GLU A 233 -4.14 -27.10 -2.26
C GLU A 233 -2.77 -26.43 -2.26
N GLY A 234 -2.23 -26.12 -1.07
CA GLY A 234 -0.96 -25.40 -0.91
C GLY A 234 -1.07 -23.88 -0.95
N ALA A 235 -2.23 -23.29 -1.28
CA ALA A 235 -2.41 -21.84 -1.32
C ALA A 235 -2.10 -21.18 0.04
N TYR A 236 -2.60 -21.75 1.13
CA TYR A 236 -2.33 -21.23 2.47
C TYR A 236 -0.83 -21.21 2.78
N ASP A 237 -0.11 -22.29 2.48
CA ASP A 237 1.33 -22.42 2.74
C ASP A 237 2.16 -21.48 1.85
N TYR A 238 1.66 -21.18 0.66
CA TYR A 238 2.27 -20.20 -0.23
C TYR A 238 2.10 -18.77 0.29
N PHE A 239 0.87 -18.38 0.68
CA PHE A 239 0.57 -17.00 1.04
C PHE A 239 0.90 -16.63 2.48
N LYS A 240 0.81 -17.57 3.44
CA LYS A 240 1.07 -17.26 4.85
C LYS A 240 2.43 -16.59 5.10
N PRO A 241 3.58 -17.09 4.59
CA PRO A 241 4.87 -16.44 4.79
C PRO A 241 4.95 -15.03 4.15
N LEU A 242 4.17 -14.76 3.10
CA LEU A 242 4.11 -13.44 2.45
C LEU A 242 3.38 -12.42 3.32
N TYR A 243 2.25 -12.80 3.93
CA TYR A 243 1.53 -11.97 4.90
C TYR A 243 2.36 -11.71 6.15
N ASP A 244 3.00 -12.74 6.70
CA ASP A 244 3.86 -12.60 7.87
C ASP A 244 4.99 -11.60 7.58
N LEU A 245 5.64 -11.72 6.42
CA LEU A 245 6.70 -10.82 5.99
C LEU A 245 6.20 -9.38 5.80
N ALA A 246 5.06 -9.17 5.16
CA ALA A 246 4.50 -7.83 4.98
C ALA A 246 4.21 -7.15 6.32
N ARG A 247 3.63 -7.89 7.27
CA ARG A 247 3.37 -7.40 8.64
C ARG A 247 4.64 -7.13 9.43
N GLU A 248 5.69 -7.92 9.20
CA GLU A 248 7.00 -7.72 9.84
C GLU A 248 7.67 -6.44 9.34
N LEU A 249 7.70 -6.24 8.02
CA LEU A 249 8.42 -5.16 7.36
C LEU A 249 7.74 -3.80 7.51
N ASP A 250 6.42 -3.74 7.63
CA ASP A 250 5.72 -2.47 7.76
C ASP A 250 5.80 -1.92 9.20
N PRO A 251 6.55 -0.84 9.43
CA PRO A 251 6.66 -0.27 10.77
C PRO A 251 5.35 0.34 11.29
N GLN A 252 4.39 0.64 10.40
CA GLN A 252 3.08 1.19 10.75
C GLN A 252 2.03 0.10 10.98
N LYS A 253 2.37 -1.19 10.71
CA LYS A 253 1.46 -2.34 10.90
C LYS A 253 0.12 -2.18 10.20
N ARG A 254 0.13 -1.65 8.97
CA ARG A 254 -1.07 -1.49 8.15
C ARG A 254 -1.69 -2.84 7.82
N PRO A 255 -3.02 -2.89 7.63
CA PRO A 255 -3.71 -4.09 7.23
C PRO A 255 -3.18 -4.68 5.92
N CYS A 256 -3.25 -6.00 5.79
CA CYS A 256 -2.91 -6.73 4.59
C CYS A 256 -4.15 -7.43 4.02
N THR A 257 -4.21 -7.52 2.71
CA THR A 257 -5.26 -8.21 1.97
C THR A 257 -4.69 -8.98 0.77
N LEU A 258 -5.48 -9.81 0.17
CA LEU A 258 -5.41 -10.21 -1.23
C LEU A 258 -6.80 -10.06 -1.85
N VAL A 259 -6.87 -10.04 -3.18
CA VAL A 259 -8.14 -9.85 -3.86
C VAL A 259 -8.60 -11.16 -4.49
N SER A 260 -9.67 -11.76 -3.94
CA SER A 260 -10.17 -13.05 -4.39
C SER A 260 -10.86 -12.95 -5.75
N VAL A 261 -10.63 -13.95 -6.59
CA VAL A 261 -11.28 -14.08 -7.89
C VAL A 261 -12.78 -14.31 -7.76
N GLN A 262 -13.54 -13.88 -8.75
CA GLN A 262 -14.98 -14.19 -8.81
C GLN A 262 -15.23 -15.71 -8.87
N GLY A 263 -16.17 -16.17 -8.05
CA GLY A 263 -16.48 -17.59 -7.89
C GLY A 263 -15.84 -18.24 -6.68
N THR A 264 -14.81 -17.63 -6.07
CA THR A 264 -14.28 -18.08 -4.79
C THR A 264 -15.30 -17.81 -3.67
N THR A 265 -15.53 -18.80 -2.83
CA THR A 265 -16.45 -18.73 -1.67
C THR A 265 -15.69 -18.90 -0.37
N ALA A 266 -16.31 -18.54 0.74
CA ALA A 266 -15.71 -18.70 2.07
C ALA A 266 -15.36 -20.18 2.39
N ASP A 267 -16.10 -21.13 1.82
CA ASP A 267 -15.88 -22.56 2.05
C ASP A 267 -14.69 -23.10 1.22
N THR A 268 -14.33 -22.45 0.14
CA THR A 268 -13.27 -22.92 -0.78
C THR A 268 -11.97 -22.11 -0.67
N ASP A 269 -12.04 -20.86 -0.20
CA ASP A 269 -10.88 -19.99 -0.09
C ASP A 269 -10.07 -20.29 1.18
N CYS A 270 -8.87 -20.85 1.02
CA CYS A 270 -7.98 -21.12 2.14
C CYS A 270 -7.00 -19.97 2.46
N SER A 271 -6.93 -18.94 1.64
CA SER A 271 -5.96 -17.84 1.81
C SER A 271 -6.57 -16.57 2.38
N SER A 272 -7.84 -16.28 2.13
CA SER A 272 -8.51 -15.07 2.61
C SER A 272 -8.58 -14.94 4.12
N GLN A 273 -8.51 -16.09 4.86
CA GLN A 273 -8.41 -16.08 6.32
C GLN A 273 -7.12 -15.42 6.84
N LEU A 274 -6.12 -15.21 5.98
CA LEU A 274 -4.88 -14.50 6.31
C LEU A 274 -5.06 -12.97 6.27
N SER A 275 -6.12 -12.51 5.60
CA SER A 275 -6.38 -11.09 5.36
C SER A 275 -6.99 -10.39 6.58
N ASP A 276 -6.55 -9.16 6.81
CA ASP A 276 -7.17 -8.27 7.81
C ASP A 276 -8.45 -7.62 7.26
N VAL A 277 -8.52 -7.49 5.93
CA VAL A 277 -9.67 -7.01 5.18
C VAL A 277 -9.90 -7.94 3.99
N ILE A 278 -11.13 -8.39 3.80
CA ILE A 278 -11.50 -9.25 2.66
C ILE A 278 -11.79 -8.36 1.44
N CYS A 279 -11.01 -8.53 0.38
CA CYS A 279 -11.23 -7.87 -0.90
C CYS A 279 -11.71 -8.89 -1.94
N LEU A 280 -12.78 -8.56 -2.65
CA LEU A 280 -13.45 -9.46 -3.58
C LEU A 280 -13.61 -8.78 -4.94
N ASN A 281 -13.09 -9.39 -6.01
CA ASN A 281 -13.47 -9.02 -7.35
C ASN A 281 -14.82 -9.66 -7.68
N ARG A 282 -15.80 -8.83 -8.07
CA ARG A 282 -17.15 -9.27 -8.44
C ARG A 282 -17.62 -8.47 -9.64
N TYR A 283 -18.07 -9.18 -10.67
CA TYR A 283 -18.38 -8.63 -11.99
C TYR A 283 -19.78 -9.05 -12.45
N TYR A 284 -20.76 -8.89 -11.55
CA TYR A 284 -22.17 -9.12 -11.90
C TYR A 284 -22.63 -8.12 -12.96
N GLY A 285 -23.34 -8.62 -13.97
CA GLY A 285 -23.74 -7.82 -15.14
C GLY A 285 -22.63 -7.61 -16.17
N TRP A 286 -21.41 -8.12 -15.93
CA TRP A 286 -20.28 -8.08 -16.88
C TRP A 286 -19.88 -9.48 -17.34
N TYR A 287 -19.19 -10.26 -16.51
CA TYR A 287 -18.82 -11.64 -16.84
C TYR A 287 -19.93 -12.66 -16.52
N PHE A 288 -20.75 -12.37 -15.52
CA PHE A 288 -21.79 -13.27 -15.03
C PHE A 288 -23.09 -12.51 -14.83
N GLY A 289 -24.21 -13.18 -15.15
CA GLY A 289 -25.51 -12.56 -15.21
C GLY A 289 -25.63 -11.59 -16.37
N GLY A 290 -26.84 -11.26 -16.72
CA GLY A 290 -27.16 -10.30 -17.75
C GLY A 290 -27.70 -9.01 -17.14
N PRO A 291 -28.34 -8.17 -17.95
CA PRO A 291 -29.03 -6.98 -17.49
C PRO A 291 -30.22 -7.26 -16.57
N ASP A 292 -30.54 -8.52 -16.36
CA ASP A 292 -31.68 -8.99 -15.55
C ASP A 292 -31.29 -9.39 -14.12
N LEU A 293 -30.16 -8.90 -13.63
CA LEU A 293 -29.71 -9.10 -12.25
C LEU A 293 -30.42 -8.14 -11.30
#